data_9fe2d54cd9c81eed990e7f11b5cdb0c3
#
_entry.id   9fe2d54cd9c81eed990e7f11b5cdb0c3
#
_cell.length_a   1.000
_cell.length_b   1.000
_cell.length_c   1.000
_cell.angle_alpha   90.00
_cell.angle_beta   90.00
_cell.angle_gamma   90.00
#
_symmetry.space_group_name_H-M   'P 1'
#
loop_
_entity.id
_entity.type
_entity.pdbx_description
1 polymer ?
#
loop_
_entity_poly.entity_id
_entity_poly.type
_entity_poly.pdbx_seq_one_letter_code
_entity_poly.pdbx_strand_id
1 'polypeptide(L)'
;MYSPKTFFKGTFTGISNTLLQHFSNEVNPIEIQKALVVSKLSRYEYERNKHKNLTDKELQIHLRKRGTDVEKLIHFYDLQKKFEDNVANTLRDMGIDVEVVNRLNCNEDMVKEADVVLPTGGDGTFLLAASRVLDNKKPVVGFNSDPTRSEGYLCLPKRYSSDIRGAIERLQKVFVGESLSARVSHLQMRLNGSTENTNLKCSGVCVSTGTGSTSWHLSMNRLPIQSVAELLKLLDIEATEDKNSLAAVLSDIYNKNLIFAPDDINMGYTIRDLISAGVWPQPKGIKSRGFAKKIEIKSNCFDACLVVDGGVSFCFNDGTIALLEVLPEDALRTVVFKD
;
A
#
# COMPACT_ATOMS: atom_id res chain seq x y z
N MET A 1 16.87 33.69 -8.82
CA MET A 1 15.91 32.82 -8.12
C MET A 1 16.04 31.44 -8.75
N TYR A 2 16.73 30.54 -8.09
CA TYR A 2 16.84 29.15 -8.55
C TYR A 2 15.60 28.40 -8.04
N SER A 3 14.73 27.96 -8.95
CA SER A 3 13.67 26.99 -8.66
C SER A 3 14.32 25.61 -8.57
N PRO A 4 14.25 24.90 -7.45
CA PRO A 4 14.74 23.54 -7.38
C PRO A 4 13.81 22.64 -8.20
N LYS A 5 14.30 22.11 -9.33
CA LYS A 5 13.66 20.99 -10.02
C LYS A 5 13.90 19.74 -9.19
N THR A 6 12.96 19.41 -8.31
CA THR A 6 13.01 18.15 -7.59
C THR A 6 12.56 17.06 -8.57
N PHE A 7 13.50 16.28 -9.08
CA PHE A 7 13.20 15.07 -9.83
C PHE A 7 13.02 13.94 -8.81
N PHE A 8 11.83 13.42 -8.73
CA PHE A 8 11.56 12.20 -7.97
C PHE A 8 11.53 11.03 -8.96
N LYS A 9 12.50 10.14 -8.85
CA LYS A 9 12.56 8.89 -9.59
C LYS A 9 12.16 7.79 -8.64
N GLY A 10 10.88 7.45 -8.60
CA GLY A 10 10.36 6.34 -7.81
C GLY A 10 10.28 5.09 -8.68
N THR A 11 10.94 4.03 -8.25
CA THR A 11 11.06 2.80 -9.03
C THR A 11 10.54 1.63 -8.24
N PHE A 12 9.70 0.82 -8.87
CA PHE A 12 9.05 -0.33 -8.26
C PHE A 12 9.10 -1.50 -9.22
N THR A 13 9.59 -2.65 -8.76
CA THR A 13 9.65 -3.84 -9.59
C THR A 13 9.01 -5.06 -8.97
N GLY A 14 8.25 -5.78 -9.79
CA GLY A 14 8.08 -7.20 -9.67
C GLY A 14 9.18 -7.94 -10.46
N ILE A 15 9.56 -9.13 -10.05
CA ILE A 15 10.59 -9.95 -10.71
C ILE A 15 9.93 -10.77 -11.81
N SER A 16 10.46 -10.72 -13.05
CA SER A 16 9.96 -11.54 -14.15
C SER A 16 10.32 -13.03 -13.92
N ASN A 17 9.46 -13.94 -14.43
CA ASN A 17 9.70 -15.39 -14.35
C ASN A 17 11.04 -15.84 -14.95
N THR A 18 11.58 -15.07 -15.89
CA THR A 18 12.89 -15.33 -16.50
C THR A 18 14.04 -15.04 -15.54
N LEU A 19 13.92 -14.03 -14.69
CA LEU A 19 14.87 -13.73 -13.61
C LEU A 19 14.77 -14.76 -12.48
N LEU A 20 13.56 -15.23 -12.16
CA LEU A 20 13.38 -16.32 -11.17
C LEU A 20 14.10 -17.60 -11.58
N GLN A 21 14.17 -17.93 -12.88
CA GLN A 21 14.93 -19.10 -13.35
C GLN A 21 16.46 -18.89 -13.24
N HIS A 22 16.95 -17.66 -13.32
CA HIS A 22 18.39 -17.38 -13.18
C HIS A 22 18.84 -17.32 -11.71
N PHE A 23 17.95 -16.95 -10.79
CA PHE A 23 18.22 -16.91 -9.34
C PHE A 23 18.00 -18.25 -8.63
N SER A 24 17.42 -19.27 -9.31
CA SER A 24 17.17 -20.59 -8.71
C SER A 24 18.43 -21.43 -8.46
N ASN A 25 19.61 -21.00 -8.90
CA ASN A 25 20.82 -21.81 -8.82
C ASN A 25 21.85 -21.36 -7.74
N GLU A 26 21.64 -20.21 -7.07
CA GLU A 26 22.50 -19.79 -5.95
C GLU A 26 21.70 -19.02 -4.89
N VAL A 27 20.75 -19.67 -4.25
CA VAL A 27 20.17 -19.12 -3.02
C VAL A 27 21.02 -19.60 -1.86
N ASN A 28 22.07 -18.89 -1.53
CA ASN A 28 22.67 -19.01 -0.21
C ASN A 28 21.58 -18.65 0.82
N PRO A 29 21.31 -19.51 1.82
CA PRO A 29 20.36 -19.20 2.87
C PRO A 29 20.76 -17.88 3.51
N ILE A 30 19.81 -16.94 3.66
CA ILE A 30 20.05 -15.68 4.36
C ILE A 30 20.26 -16.05 5.82
N GLU A 31 21.51 -15.96 6.29
CA GLU A 31 21.81 -16.13 7.71
C GLU A 31 21.31 -14.88 8.44
N ILE A 32 20.23 -15.02 9.20
CA ILE A 32 19.63 -13.93 9.98
C ILE A 32 20.20 -13.99 11.38
N GLN A 33 21.04 -13.01 11.72
CA GLN A 33 21.60 -12.85 13.07
C GLN A 33 20.84 -11.78 13.86
N LYS A 34 20.41 -10.69 13.19
CA LYS A 34 19.65 -9.58 13.80
C LYS A 34 18.37 -9.30 13.02
N ALA A 35 17.23 -9.28 13.71
CA ALA A 35 15.93 -8.97 13.15
C ALA A 35 15.33 -7.68 13.76
N LEU A 36 14.81 -6.80 12.92
CA LEU A 36 14.06 -5.62 13.35
C LEU A 36 12.55 -5.88 13.22
N VAL A 37 11.87 -6.01 14.33
CA VAL A 37 10.41 -6.15 14.40
C VAL A 37 9.78 -4.75 14.46
N VAL A 38 9.01 -4.38 13.43
CA VAL A 38 8.32 -3.09 13.35
C VAL A 38 6.85 -3.28 13.67
N SER A 39 6.44 -2.88 14.86
CA SER A 39 5.08 -3.12 15.32
C SER A 39 4.08 -2.06 14.89
N LYS A 40 2.83 -2.48 14.70
CA LYS A 40 1.70 -1.60 14.46
C LYS A 40 1.46 -0.73 15.69
N LEU A 41 1.33 0.58 15.48
CA LEU A 41 0.81 1.47 16.50
C LEU A 41 -0.71 1.26 16.64
N SER A 42 -1.13 0.68 17.76
CA SER A 42 -2.55 0.51 18.05
C SER A 42 -3.25 1.84 18.30
N ARG A 43 -4.57 1.89 18.12
CA ARG A 43 -5.35 3.11 18.41
C ARG A 43 -5.24 3.49 19.90
N TYR A 44 -5.15 2.53 20.80
CA TYR A 44 -4.97 2.78 22.23
C TYR A 44 -3.63 3.45 22.53
N GLU A 45 -2.53 2.92 21.95
CA GLU A 45 -1.20 3.53 22.09
C GLU A 45 -1.14 4.93 21.47
N TYR A 46 -1.80 5.15 20.34
CA TYR A 46 -1.90 6.47 19.74
C TYR A 46 -2.58 7.46 20.67
N GLU A 47 -3.73 7.12 21.25
CA GLU A 47 -4.45 7.99 22.20
C GLU A 47 -3.61 8.24 23.48
N ARG A 48 -2.91 7.21 23.96
CA ARG A 48 -1.99 7.31 25.11
C ARG A 48 -0.84 8.27 24.81
N ASN A 49 -0.22 8.15 23.63
CA ASN A 49 0.85 9.06 23.21
C ASN A 49 0.36 10.51 23.02
N LYS A 50 -0.90 10.69 22.61
CA LYS A 50 -1.51 11.99 22.45
C LYS A 50 -1.83 12.64 23.81
N HIS A 51 -2.18 11.86 24.81
CA HIS A 51 -2.62 12.31 26.13
C HIS A 51 -1.65 11.88 27.24
N LYS A 52 -0.36 12.19 27.07
CA LYS A 52 0.72 11.81 27.99
C LYS A 52 0.54 12.26 29.45
N ASN A 53 -0.28 13.28 29.68
CA ASN A 53 -0.54 13.84 31.00
C ASN A 53 -1.61 13.09 31.79
N LEU A 54 -2.34 12.16 31.15
CA LEU A 54 -3.38 11.37 31.79
C LEU A 54 -2.85 10.00 32.20
N THR A 55 -3.27 9.55 33.37
CA THR A 55 -3.10 8.15 33.78
C THR A 55 -3.97 7.26 32.88
N ASP A 56 -3.68 5.96 32.84
CA ASP A 56 -4.46 5.00 32.04
C ASP A 56 -5.97 5.01 32.42
N LYS A 57 -6.28 5.16 33.71
CA LYS A 57 -7.68 5.26 34.17
C LYS A 57 -8.36 6.54 33.68
N GLU A 58 -7.68 7.65 33.78
CA GLU A 58 -8.20 8.94 33.28
C GLU A 58 -8.36 8.97 31.78
N LEU A 59 -7.42 8.37 31.04
CA LEU A 59 -7.51 8.21 29.60
C LEU A 59 -8.73 7.36 29.21
N GLN A 60 -8.97 6.26 29.90
CA GLN A 60 -10.15 5.40 29.64
C GLN A 60 -11.45 6.17 29.90
N ILE A 61 -11.54 6.92 31.00
CA ILE A 61 -12.69 7.77 31.29
C ILE A 61 -12.88 8.84 30.21
N HIS A 62 -11.79 9.49 29.80
CA HIS A 62 -11.81 10.50 28.73
C HIS A 62 -12.33 9.91 27.40
N LEU A 63 -11.84 8.73 27.02
CA LEU A 63 -12.25 8.06 25.79
C LEU A 63 -13.72 7.60 25.82
N ARG A 64 -14.21 7.08 26.97
CA ARG A 64 -15.64 6.74 27.15
C ARG A 64 -16.54 7.96 27.01
N LYS A 65 -16.15 9.11 27.58
CA LYS A 65 -16.91 10.35 27.42
C LYS A 65 -17.02 10.82 25.95
N ARG A 66 -16.08 10.44 25.11
CA ARG A 66 -16.10 10.70 23.66
C ARG A 66 -16.86 9.62 22.85
N GLY A 67 -17.52 8.69 23.52
CA GLY A 67 -18.27 7.60 22.87
C GLY A 67 -17.40 6.46 22.32
N THR A 68 -16.15 6.35 22.76
CA THR A 68 -15.25 5.28 22.34
C THR A 68 -15.52 4.02 23.15
N ASP A 69 -15.68 2.88 22.48
CA ASP A 69 -15.69 1.55 23.10
C ASP A 69 -14.28 1.19 23.57
N VAL A 70 -14.00 1.51 24.84
CA VAL A 70 -12.67 1.39 25.42
C VAL A 70 -12.29 -0.07 25.64
N GLU A 71 -13.23 -0.92 26.00
CA GLU A 71 -13.03 -2.34 26.23
C GLU A 71 -12.55 -3.03 24.94
N LYS A 72 -13.21 -2.73 23.84
CA LYS A 72 -12.83 -3.21 22.53
C LYS A 72 -11.47 -2.65 22.08
N LEU A 73 -11.19 -1.39 22.41
CA LEU A 73 -9.93 -0.73 22.08
C LEU A 73 -8.75 -1.39 22.79
N ILE A 74 -8.90 -1.71 24.08
CA ILE A 74 -7.90 -2.40 24.90
C ILE A 74 -7.74 -3.84 24.42
N HIS A 75 -8.83 -4.53 24.15
CA HIS A 75 -8.78 -5.91 23.63
C HIS A 75 -7.90 -6.01 22.36
N PHE A 76 -8.05 -5.09 21.42
CA PHE A 76 -7.22 -5.08 20.22
C PHE A 76 -5.76 -4.68 20.49
N TYR A 77 -5.52 -3.83 21.45
CA TYR A 77 -4.17 -3.53 21.92
C TYR A 77 -3.49 -4.78 22.48
N ASP A 78 -4.18 -5.50 23.36
CA ASP A 78 -3.66 -6.72 23.99
C ASP A 78 -3.39 -7.83 22.96
N LEU A 79 -4.29 -8.00 21.99
CA LEU A 79 -4.07 -8.94 20.88
C LEU A 79 -2.81 -8.59 20.08
N GLN A 80 -2.65 -7.30 19.75
CA GLN A 80 -1.49 -6.81 19.02
C GLN A 80 -0.18 -7.05 19.83
N LYS A 81 -0.19 -6.78 21.12
CA LYS A 81 0.99 -6.97 21.98
C LYS A 81 1.35 -8.46 22.14
N LYS A 82 0.36 -9.31 22.37
CA LYS A 82 0.59 -10.76 22.40
C LYS A 82 1.20 -11.28 21.10
N PHE A 83 0.73 -10.76 19.96
CA PHE A 83 1.27 -11.16 18.67
C PHE A 83 2.72 -10.68 18.49
N GLU A 84 3.01 -9.42 18.81
CA GLU A 84 4.36 -8.83 18.80
C GLU A 84 5.33 -9.65 19.65
N ASP A 85 4.93 -9.95 20.90
CA ASP A 85 5.72 -10.74 21.83
C ASP A 85 5.96 -12.16 21.29
N ASN A 86 4.95 -12.79 20.70
CA ASN A 86 5.09 -14.11 20.10
C ASN A 86 6.09 -14.11 18.93
N VAL A 87 6.04 -13.11 18.05
CA VAL A 87 7.03 -12.95 16.96
C VAL A 87 8.44 -12.77 17.55
N ALA A 88 8.61 -11.84 18.47
CA ALA A 88 9.90 -11.53 19.05
C ALA A 88 10.50 -12.74 19.80
N ASN A 89 9.69 -13.44 20.59
CA ASN A 89 10.13 -14.60 21.34
C ASN A 89 10.48 -15.77 20.43
N THR A 90 9.67 -16.04 19.40
CA THR A 90 9.96 -17.10 18.42
C THR A 90 11.31 -16.87 17.73
N LEU A 91 11.63 -15.65 17.38
CA LEU A 91 12.92 -15.30 16.75
C LEU A 91 14.08 -15.46 17.74
N ARG A 92 13.91 -15.02 19.00
CA ARG A 92 14.92 -15.23 20.06
C ARG A 92 15.17 -16.70 20.34
N ASP A 93 14.12 -17.52 20.34
CA ASP A 93 14.21 -18.99 20.49
C ASP A 93 14.92 -19.65 19.30
N MET A 94 15.00 -18.98 18.17
CA MET A 94 15.80 -19.38 16.99
C MET A 94 17.25 -18.88 17.07
N GLY A 95 17.65 -18.19 18.14
CA GLY A 95 19.00 -17.63 18.31
C GLY A 95 19.22 -16.29 17.58
N ILE A 96 18.17 -15.62 17.15
CA ILE A 96 18.22 -14.35 16.43
C ILE A 96 18.14 -13.20 17.43
N ASP A 97 19.05 -12.21 17.32
CA ASP A 97 18.94 -10.95 18.06
C ASP A 97 17.74 -10.13 17.54
N VAL A 98 16.88 -9.67 18.45
CA VAL A 98 15.61 -9.04 18.07
C VAL A 98 15.46 -7.67 18.70
N GLU A 99 15.42 -6.66 17.86
CA GLU A 99 15.01 -5.31 18.23
C GLU A 99 13.54 -5.09 17.86
N VAL A 100 12.74 -4.59 18.82
CA VAL A 100 11.31 -4.31 18.62
C VAL A 100 11.07 -2.82 18.71
N VAL A 101 10.51 -2.23 17.65
CA VAL A 101 10.17 -0.81 17.59
C VAL A 101 8.75 -0.61 17.09
N ASN A 102 8.10 0.46 17.52
CA ASN A 102 6.83 0.83 16.90
C ASN A 102 7.07 1.62 15.60
N ARG A 103 6.05 1.70 14.78
CA ARG A 103 6.11 2.38 13.47
C ARG A 103 6.54 3.85 13.51
N LEU A 104 6.44 4.54 14.65
CA LEU A 104 6.84 5.94 14.78
C LEU A 104 8.34 6.09 15.08
N ASN A 105 8.92 5.10 15.74
CA ASN A 105 10.31 5.12 16.21
C ASN A 105 11.26 4.38 15.25
N CYS A 106 10.73 3.68 14.25
CA CYS A 106 11.53 3.01 13.24
C CYS A 106 12.28 4.05 12.37
N ASN A 107 13.60 3.93 12.31
CA ASN A 107 14.46 4.79 11.50
C ASN A 107 15.35 3.97 10.56
N GLU A 108 16.05 4.66 9.66
CA GLU A 108 16.89 4.05 8.63
C GLU A 108 18.12 3.34 9.21
N ASP A 109 18.68 3.84 10.31
CA ASP A 109 19.88 3.24 10.93
C ASP A 109 19.54 1.88 11.54
N MET A 110 18.42 1.75 12.26
CA MET A 110 17.92 0.47 12.77
C MET A 110 17.68 -0.53 11.63
N VAL A 111 17.12 -0.04 10.51
CA VAL A 111 16.91 -0.88 9.32
C VAL A 111 18.22 -1.33 8.71
N LYS A 112 19.24 -0.48 8.65
CA LYS A 112 20.59 -0.85 8.14
C LYS A 112 21.24 -1.94 8.97
N GLU A 113 21.15 -1.86 10.29
CA GLU A 113 21.78 -2.80 11.20
C GLU A 113 21.14 -4.19 11.22
N ALA A 114 19.86 -4.31 10.90
CA ALA A 114 19.16 -5.59 10.89
C ALA A 114 19.41 -6.36 9.58
N ASP A 115 19.44 -7.69 9.64
CA ASP A 115 19.51 -8.55 8.45
C ASP A 115 18.15 -8.71 7.78
N VAL A 116 17.07 -8.59 8.56
CA VAL A 116 15.68 -8.69 8.09
C VAL A 116 14.79 -7.69 8.84
N VAL A 117 13.81 -7.14 8.15
CA VAL A 117 12.79 -6.25 8.72
C VAL A 117 11.45 -6.99 8.75
N LEU A 118 10.84 -7.10 9.92
CA LEU A 118 9.64 -7.89 10.20
C LEU A 118 8.48 -7.00 10.68
N PRO A 119 7.71 -6.38 9.77
CA PRO A 119 6.51 -5.66 10.16
C PRO A 119 5.45 -6.57 10.75
N THR A 120 4.98 -6.27 11.98
CA THR A 120 3.89 -6.97 12.66
C THR A 120 2.66 -6.08 12.70
N GLY A 121 1.76 -6.28 11.74
CA GLY A 121 0.56 -5.44 11.58
C GLY A 121 -0.20 -5.80 10.33
N GLY A 122 -0.88 -4.84 9.73
CA GLY A 122 -1.46 -4.96 8.39
C GLY A 122 -0.57 -4.28 7.34
N ASP A 123 -1.08 -4.18 6.12
CA ASP A 123 -0.38 -3.62 4.95
C ASP A 123 0.23 -2.23 5.21
N GLY A 124 -0.47 -1.36 5.94
CA GLY A 124 0.07 -0.03 6.26
C GLY A 124 1.30 -0.03 7.19
N THR A 125 1.44 -1.03 8.07
CA THR A 125 2.66 -1.18 8.90
C THR A 125 3.80 -1.69 8.05
N PHE A 126 3.49 -2.62 7.16
CA PHE A 126 4.46 -3.17 6.22
C PHE A 126 5.04 -2.08 5.31
N LEU A 127 4.18 -1.31 4.64
CA LEU A 127 4.59 -0.25 3.73
C LEU A 127 5.50 0.78 4.39
N LEU A 128 5.19 1.13 5.65
CA LEU A 128 6.03 2.06 6.40
C LEU A 128 7.41 1.46 6.69
N ALA A 129 7.48 0.20 7.08
CA ALA A 129 8.76 -0.48 7.30
C ALA A 129 9.55 -0.59 5.99
N ALA A 130 8.90 -0.98 4.89
CA ALA A 130 9.50 -1.07 3.56
C ALA A 130 10.05 0.27 3.06
N SER A 131 9.37 1.39 3.33
CA SER A 131 9.83 2.74 2.94
C SER A 131 11.13 3.19 3.64
N ARG A 132 11.57 2.49 4.67
CA ARG A 132 12.85 2.72 5.37
C ARG A 132 13.99 1.86 4.85
N VAL A 133 13.69 0.90 3.97
CA VAL A 133 14.69 0.07 3.31
C VAL A 133 15.20 0.80 2.08
N LEU A 134 16.50 1.13 2.07
CA LEU A 134 17.12 1.97 1.04
C LEU A 134 17.82 1.17 -0.05
N ASP A 135 17.86 -0.16 0.05
CA ASP A 135 18.52 -1.04 -0.91
C ASP A 135 17.65 -2.26 -1.27
N ASN A 136 18.02 -2.94 -2.34
CA ASN A 136 17.33 -4.14 -2.82
C ASN A 136 17.86 -5.45 -2.21
N LYS A 137 18.67 -5.39 -1.17
CA LYS A 137 19.30 -6.57 -0.53
C LYS A 137 18.59 -6.97 0.76
N LYS A 138 18.05 -5.97 1.49
CA LYS A 138 17.39 -6.17 2.77
C LYS A 138 16.00 -6.80 2.58
N PRO A 139 15.74 -8.01 3.08
CA PRO A 139 14.42 -8.61 3.03
C PRO A 139 13.46 -7.93 4.01
N VAL A 140 12.23 -7.71 3.56
CA VAL A 140 11.13 -7.23 4.39
C VAL A 140 10.01 -8.27 4.39
N VAL A 141 9.50 -8.63 5.58
CA VAL A 141 8.65 -9.78 5.75
C VAL A 141 7.51 -9.46 6.71
N GLY A 142 6.30 -9.27 6.19
CA GLY A 142 5.14 -8.84 6.97
C GLY A 142 4.37 -9.98 7.61
N PHE A 143 4.04 -9.81 8.89
CA PHE A 143 3.11 -10.67 9.60
C PHE A 143 1.80 -9.93 9.87
N ASN A 144 0.67 -10.48 9.40
CA ASN A 144 -0.63 -9.92 9.72
C ASN A 144 -1.02 -10.23 11.16
N SER A 145 -0.98 -9.22 12.02
CA SER A 145 -1.29 -9.36 13.45
C SER A 145 -2.78 -9.53 13.76
N ASP A 146 -3.66 -9.27 12.78
CA ASP A 146 -5.10 -9.39 12.95
C ASP A 146 -5.79 -9.86 11.65
N PRO A 147 -5.62 -11.15 11.31
CA PRO A 147 -6.15 -11.72 10.07
C PRO A 147 -7.68 -11.81 10.04
N THR A 148 -8.37 -11.51 11.15
CA THR A 148 -9.83 -11.49 11.21
C THR A 148 -10.42 -10.18 10.69
N ARG A 149 -9.66 -9.07 10.75
CA ARG A 149 -10.11 -7.72 10.36
C ARG A 149 -9.38 -7.13 9.17
N SER A 150 -8.26 -7.71 8.80
CA SER A 150 -7.42 -7.25 7.70
C SER A 150 -7.04 -8.43 6.81
N GLU A 151 -7.17 -8.30 5.51
CA GLU A 151 -6.68 -9.33 4.59
C GLU A 151 -5.16 -9.45 4.64
N GLY A 152 -4.43 -8.35 4.81
CA GLY A 152 -2.98 -8.34 4.90
C GLY A 152 -2.35 -8.87 3.62
N TYR A 153 -2.75 -8.32 2.48
CA TYR A 153 -2.27 -8.77 1.15
C TYR A 153 -0.75 -8.65 0.99
N LEU A 154 -0.14 -7.76 1.76
CA LEU A 154 1.30 -7.55 1.76
C LEU A 154 2.00 -8.34 2.87
N CYS A 155 1.23 -8.95 3.75
CA CYS A 155 1.74 -9.83 4.76
C CYS A 155 1.70 -11.27 4.26
N LEU A 156 2.41 -12.14 4.95
CA LEU A 156 2.33 -13.57 4.70
C LEU A 156 0.89 -14.08 4.80
N PRO A 157 0.52 -15.14 4.08
CA PRO A 157 -0.80 -15.75 4.18
C PRO A 157 -1.23 -15.99 5.63
N LYS A 158 -2.54 -15.86 5.93
CA LYS A 158 -3.13 -15.93 7.28
C LYS A 158 -2.64 -17.12 8.11
N ARG A 159 -2.36 -18.26 7.47
CA ARG A 159 -1.81 -19.47 8.12
C ARG A 159 -0.48 -19.21 8.84
N TYR A 160 0.33 -18.28 8.36
CA TYR A 160 1.63 -17.95 8.94
C TYR A 160 1.54 -16.94 10.10
N SER A 161 0.40 -16.31 10.33
CA SER A 161 0.17 -15.53 11.56
C SER A 161 0.16 -16.43 12.81
N SER A 162 -0.13 -17.72 12.64
CA SER A 162 -0.02 -18.74 13.72
C SER A 162 1.25 -19.59 13.63
N ASP A 163 1.96 -19.55 12.50
CA ASP A 163 3.22 -20.26 12.28
C ASP A 163 4.33 -19.28 11.85
N ILE A 164 4.83 -18.55 12.84
CA ILE A 164 5.85 -17.51 12.64
C ILE A 164 7.17 -18.13 12.22
N ARG A 165 7.49 -19.30 12.73
CA ARG A 165 8.74 -20.02 12.43
C ARG A 165 8.82 -20.41 10.95
N GLY A 166 7.70 -20.81 10.36
CA GLY A 166 7.60 -21.17 8.93
C GLY A 166 7.43 -19.99 7.98
N ALA A 167 7.42 -18.82 8.52
CA ALA A 167 6.83 -17.67 7.83
C ALA A 167 7.76 -16.57 7.33
N ILE A 168 9.05 -16.57 7.57
CA ILE A 168 9.92 -15.39 7.38
C ILE A 168 10.20 -15.07 5.90
N GLU A 169 9.23 -14.43 5.15
CA GLU A 169 9.43 -14.12 3.70
C GLU A 169 8.35 -13.35 2.87
N ARG A 170 8.31 -12.00 2.56
CA ARG A 170 7.61 -11.28 1.42
C ARG A 170 7.31 -9.78 1.40
N LEU A 171 7.15 -8.89 0.25
CA LEU A 171 6.27 -7.76 -0.10
C LEU A 171 6.35 -6.39 -0.79
N GLN A 172 5.28 -5.31 -1.09
CA GLN A 172 5.25 -3.82 -1.40
C GLN A 172 4.15 -2.89 -2.01
N LYS A 173 4.15 -1.40 -2.06
CA LYS A 173 3.27 -0.35 -2.73
C LYS A 173 3.48 1.19 -2.76
N VAL A 174 2.61 2.11 -3.53
CA VAL A 174 2.63 3.62 -3.65
C VAL A 174 1.35 4.41 -4.04
N PHE A 175 1.21 5.76 -3.67
CA PHE A 175 0.11 6.71 -4.02
C PHE A 175 0.45 8.22 -4.17
N VAL A 176 -0.39 9.08 -4.95
CA VAL A 176 -0.20 10.55 -5.23
C VAL A 176 -1.51 11.38 -5.25
N GLY A 177 -1.63 12.55 -4.57
CA GLY A 177 -2.78 13.46 -4.60
C GLY A 177 -2.65 14.76 -3.79
N GLU A 178 -3.69 15.65 -3.83
CA GLU A 178 -3.76 16.90 -3.07
C GLU A 178 -3.81 16.67 -1.55
N SER A 179 -3.21 17.59 -0.76
CA SER A 179 -3.19 17.51 0.71
C SER A 179 -4.60 17.61 1.32
N LEU A 180 -5.47 18.41 0.70
CA LEU A 180 -6.89 18.50 1.03
C LEU A 180 -7.71 17.80 -0.05
N SER A 181 -8.17 16.60 0.22
CA SER A 181 -8.89 15.73 -0.73
C SER A 181 -10.19 16.33 -1.31
N ALA A 182 -10.68 17.44 -0.73
CA ALA A 182 -11.84 18.17 -1.24
C ALA A 182 -11.48 19.22 -2.33
N ARG A 183 -10.20 19.48 -2.58
CA ARG A 183 -9.75 20.38 -3.64
C ARG A 183 -9.58 19.63 -4.95
N VAL A 184 -9.83 20.35 -6.05
CA VAL A 184 -9.59 19.85 -7.41
C VAL A 184 -8.11 19.97 -7.72
N SER A 185 -7.49 18.84 -8.04
CA SER A 185 -6.11 18.79 -8.52
C SER A 185 -6.08 19.15 -10.01
N HIS A 186 -5.20 20.09 -10.37
CA HIS A 186 -4.90 20.45 -11.74
C HIS A 186 -3.55 19.82 -12.11
N LEU A 187 -3.59 18.80 -12.93
CA LEU A 187 -2.42 18.01 -13.30
C LEU A 187 -2.27 17.97 -14.82
N GLN A 188 -1.03 17.79 -15.26
CA GLN A 188 -0.72 17.45 -16.65
C GLN A 188 -0.03 16.10 -16.64
N MET A 189 -0.54 15.16 -17.44
CA MET A 189 -0.07 13.78 -17.42
C MET A 189 0.40 13.36 -18.82
N ARG A 190 1.46 12.55 -18.83
CA ARG A 190 2.07 11.98 -20.02
C ARG A 190 2.43 10.51 -19.77
N LEU A 191 2.10 9.64 -20.72
CA LEU A 191 2.30 8.20 -20.62
C LEU A 191 3.34 7.70 -21.61
N ASN A 192 4.21 6.79 -21.18
CA ASN A 192 5.17 6.06 -22.02
C ASN A 192 6.03 6.95 -22.92
N GLY A 193 6.37 8.16 -22.48
CA GLY A 193 7.17 9.10 -23.26
C GLY A 193 6.44 9.77 -24.44
N SER A 194 5.10 9.71 -24.48
CA SER A 194 4.31 10.44 -25.47
C SER A 194 4.68 11.91 -25.53
N THR A 195 4.64 12.51 -26.71
CA THR A 195 4.82 13.96 -26.90
C THR A 195 3.58 14.77 -26.48
N GLU A 196 2.43 14.10 -26.37
CA GLU A 196 1.16 14.75 -26.00
C GLU A 196 1.04 14.88 -24.48
N ASN A 197 0.79 16.09 -24.03
CA ASN A 197 0.44 16.38 -22.64
C ASN A 197 -1.07 16.42 -22.49
N THR A 198 -1.60 15.65 -21.55
CA THR A 198 -3.03 15.67 -21.23
C THR A 198 -3.27 16.44 -19.94
N ASN A 199 -4.05 17.53 -20.04
CA ASN A 199 -4.44 18.30 -18.86
C ASN A 199 -5.63 17.64 -18.16
N LEU A 200 -5.53 17.48 -16.86
CA LEU A 200 -6.49 16.81 -16.01
C LEU A 200 -7.02 17.75 -14.93
N LYS A 201 -8.34 17.72 -14.70
CA LYS A 201 -8.98 18.19 -13.47
C LYS A 201 -9.59 17.01 -12.77
N CYS A 202 -9.12 16.70 -11.56
CA CYS A 202 -9.50 15.49 -10.84
C CYS A 202 -9.31 15.67 -9.33
N SER A 203 -9.72 14.69 -8.55
CA SER A 203 -9.40 14.66 -7.09
C SER A 203 -8.00 14.11 -6.81
N GLY A 204 -7.28 13.64 -7.83
CA GLY A 204 -5.94 13.09 -7.72
C GLY A 204 -5.70 11.92 -8.68
N VAL A 205 -4.48 11.46 -8.75
CA VAL A 205 -4.07 10.30 -9.55
C VAL A 205 -3.46 9.26 -8.63
N CYS A 206 -4.00 8.05 -8.67
CA CYS A 206 -3.41 6.88 -8.04
C CYS A 206 -2.58 6.11 -9.06
N VAL A 207 -1.34 5.82 -8.72
CA VAL A 207 -0.47 4.93 -9.49
C VAL A 207 -0.10 3.76 -8.59
N SER A 208 -0.16 2.55 -9.11
CA SER A 208 0.06 1.33 -8.36
C SER A 208 0.85 0.32 -9.16
N THR A 209 1.77 -0.39 -8.52
CA THR A 209 2.36 -1.64 -9.04
C THR A 209 1.42 -2.81 -8.78
N GLY A 210 1.76 -4.01 -9.26
CA GLY A 210 0.96 -5.22 -9.03
C GLY A 210 0.73 -5.50 -7.55
N THR A 211 1.75 -5.32 -6.70
CA THR A 211 1.60 -5.42 -5.23
C THR A 211 0.59 -4.41 -4.69
N GLY A 212 0.54 -3.18 -5.25
CA GLY A 212 -0.43 -2.13 -4.94
C GLY A 212 -1.85 -2.41 -5.42
N SER A 213 -2.03 -3.32 -6.36
CA SER A 213 -3.31 -3.55 -7.02
C SER A 213 -4.43 -4.02 -6.09
N THR A 214 -4.10 -4.64 -4.97
CA THR A 214 -5.06 -5.19 -3.99
C THR A 214 -5.53 -4.21 -2.91
N SER A 215 -5.05 -2.95 -2.92
CA SER A 215 -5.43 -1.95 -1.90
C SER A 215 -6.25 -0.79 -2.45
N TRP A 216 -5.72 0.44 -2.41
CA TRP A 216 -6.50 1.61 -2.81
C TRP A 216 -6.88 1.59 -4.29
N HIS A 217 -5.99 1.08 -5.16
CA HIS A 217 -6.33 0.84 -6.57
C HIS A 217 -7.59 -0.03 -6.70
N LEU A 218 -7.66 -1.16 -5.98
CA LEU A 218 -8.85 -2.00 -5.95
C LEU A 218 -10.06 -1.25 -5.38
N SER A 219 -9.89 -0.59 -4.23
CA SER A 219 -10.98 0.11 -3.53
C SER A 219 -11.62 1.21 -4.37
N MET A 220 -10.83 1.94 -5.17
CA MET A 220 -11.34 3.00 -6.05
C MET A 220 -12.03 2.47 -7.31
N ASN A 221 -11.65 1.28 -7.76
CA ASN A 221 -12.10 0.74 -9.05
C ASN A 221 -13.11 -0.40 -8.91
N ARG A 222 -13.27 -0.96 -7.71
CA ARG A 222 -14.18 -2.08 -7.47
C ARG A 222 -15.61 -1.71 -7.83
N LEU A 223 -16.31 -2.65 -8.46
CA LEU A 223 -17.70 -2.52 -8.82
C LEU A 223 -18.56 -3.25 -7.77
N PRO A 224 -19.42 -2.54 -7.00
CA PRO A 224 -20.33 -3.14 -6.05
C PRO A 224 -21.38 -4.02 -6.75
N ILE A 225 -21.80 -5.10 -6.10
CA ILE A 225 -22.88 -6.00 -6.60
C ILE A 225 -24.15 -5.20 -6.92
N GLN A 226 -24.49 -4.23 -6.06
CA GLN A 226 -25.66 -3.36 -6.27
C GLN A 226 -25.60 -2.64 -7.62
N SER A 227 -24.45 -2.02 -7.97
CA SER A 227 -24.31 -1.29 -9.24
C SER A 227 -24.45 -2.22 -10.44
N VAL A 228 -23.91 -3.45 -10.36
CA VAL A 228 -24.06 -4.45 -11.42
C VAL A 228 -25.54 -4.88 -11.54
N ALA A 229 -26.23 -5.10 -10.42
CA ALA A 229 -27.64 -5.46 -10.43
C ALA A 229 -28.52 -4.36 -11.03
N GLU A 230 -28.22 -3.10 -10.76
CA GLU A 230 -28.90 -1.95 -11.34
C GLU A 230 -28.67 -1.86 -12.88
N LEU A 231 -27.43 -2.07 -13.33
CA LEU A 231 -27.11 -2.13 -14.77
C LEU A 231 -27.85 -3.28 -15.48
N LEU A 232 -27.91 -4.47 -14.88
CA LEU A 232 -28.63 -5.63 -15.41
C LEU A 232 -30.15 -5.39 -15.50
N LYS A 233 -30.72 -4.59 -14.58
CA LYS A 233 -32.12 -4.18 -14.64
C LYS A 233 -32.39 -3.23 -15.82
N LEU A 234 -31.47 -2.28 -16.06
CA LEU A 234 -31.61 -1.30 -17.16
C LEU A 234 -31.47 -1.93 -18.54
N LEU A 235 -30.69 -3.02 -18.66
CA LEU A 235 -30.50 -3.71 -19.94
C LEU A 235 -31.65 -4.65 -20.33
N ASP A 236 -32.66 -4.80 -19.48
CA ASP A 236 -33.83 -5.68 -19.70
C ASP A 236 -33.47 -7.09 -20.22
N ILE A 237 -32.33 -7.62 -19.73
CA ILE A 237 -31.85 -8.94 -20.13
C ILE A 237 -32.82 -9.98 -19.57
N GLU A 238 -33.45 -10.76 -20.42
CA GLU A 238 -34.13 -12.00 -20.06
C GLU A 238 -33.07 -13.00 -19.55
N ALA A 239 -32.72 -12.91 -18.28
CA ALA A 239 -31.84 -13.89 -17.66
C ALA A 239 -32.67 -15.08 -17.20
N THR A 240 -32.28 -16.26 -17.62
CA THR A 240 -32.83 -17.54 -17.14
C THR A 240 -32.44 -17.82 -15.67
N GLU A 241 -31.51 -17.05 -15.11
CA GLU A 241 -31.01 -17.14 -13.73
C GLU A 241 -31.40 -15.89 -12.93
N ASP A 242 -31.37 -16.02 -11.61
CA ASP A 242 -31.58 -14.89 -10.70
C ASP A 242 -30.58 -13.75 -11.00
N LYS A 243 -31.10 -12.58 -11.37
CA LYS A 243 -30.31 -11.39 -11.69
C LYS A 243 -29.33 -11.00 -10.56
N ASN A 244 -29.65 -11.32 -9.30
CA ASN A 244 -28.75 -11.04 -8.17
C ASN A 244 -27.54 -11.98 -8.14
N SER A 245 -27.76 -13.27 -8.42
CA SER A 245 -26.69 -14.25 -8.53
C SER A 245 -25.74 -13.88 -9.70
N LEU A 246 -26.29 -13.50 -10.85
CA LEU A 246 -25.51 -13.04 -11.99
C LEU A 246 -24.72 -11.76 -11.67
N ALA A 247 -25.33 -10.80 -10.96
CA ALA A 247 -24.66 -9.59 -10.52
C ALA A 247 -23.47 -9.88 -9.59
N ALA A 248 -23.63 -10.84 -8.68
CA ALA A 248 -22.54 -11.25 -7.78
C ALA A 248 -21.36 -11.86 -8.54
N VAL A 249 -21.63 -12.76 -9.49
CA VAL A 249 -20.61 -13.39 -10.34
C VAL A 249 -19.86 -12.35 -11.19
N LEU A 250 -20.60 -11.46 -11.86
CA LEU A 250 -19.98 -10.41 -12.69
C LEU A 250 -19.14 -9.43 -11.87
N SER A 251 -19.64 -9.04 -10.69
CA SER A 251 -18.90 -8.18 -9.76
C SER A 251 -17.60 -8.84 -9.29
N ASP A 252 -17.64 -10.13 -8.94
CA ASP A 252 -16.47 -10.89 -8.51
C ASP A 252 -15.43 -11.02 -9.63
N ILE A 253 -15.84 -11.41 -10.83
CA ILE A 253 -14.97 -11.51 -12.00
C ILE A 253 -14.33 -10.15 -12.32
N TYR A 254 -15.12 -9.08 -12.36
CA TYR A 254 -14.62 -7.74 -12.62
C TYR A 254 -13.59 -7.30 -11.58
N ASN A 255 -13.90 -7.50 -10.30
CA ASN A 255 -13.02 -7.07 -9.22
C ASN A 255 -11.71 -7.89 -9.16
N LYS A 256 -11.76 -9.18 -9.46
CA LYS A 256 -10.55 -10.02 -9.60
C LYS A 256 -9.64 -9.55 -10.75
N ASN A 257 -10.20 -9.10 -11.85
CA ASN A 257 -9.46 -8.57 -13.00
C ASN A 257 -8.81 -7.19 -12.73
N LEU A 258 -9.10 -6.53 -11.61
CA LEU A 258 -8.39 -5.33 -11.18
C LEU A 258 -7.02 -5.63 -10.56
N ILE A 259 -6.83 -6.86 -10.12
CA ILE A 259 -5.60 -7.33 -9.48
C ILE A 259 -4.66 -7.85 -10.56
N PHE A 260 -3.41 -7.41 -10.53
CA PHE A 260 -2.40 -7.85 -11.48
C PHE A 260 -1.12 -8.30 -10.76
N ALA A 261 -0.26 -9.04 -11.48
CA ALA A 261 0.88 -9.72 -10.89
C ALA A 261 1.88 -8.76 -10.23
N PRO A 262 2.47 -9.13 -9.09
CA PRO A 262 3.49 -8.31 -8.42
C PRO A 262 4.73 -8.05 -9.28
N ASP A 263 5.02 -8.94 -10.21
CA ASP A 263 6.15 -8.89 -11.15
C ASP A 263 5.80 -8.24 -12.50
N ASP A 264 4.61 -7.63 -12.64
CA ASP A 264 4.25 -6.87 -13.83
C ASP A 264 5.08 -5.58 -13.89
N ILE A 265 5.75 -5.38 -15.03
CA ILE A 265 6.55 -4.17 -15.30
C ILE A 265 5.69 -2.93 -15.58
N ASN A 266 4.38 -3.11 -15.72
CA ASN A 266 3.45 -2.01 -15.90
C ASN A 266 2.92 -1.54 -14.54
N MET A 267 2.71 -0.24 -14.42
CA MET A 267 1.98 0.37 -13.32
C MET A 267 0.54 0.61 -13.75
N GLY A 268 -0.41 0.23 -12.89
CA GLY A 268 -1.81 0.62 -13.04
C GLY A 268 -1.98 2.06 -12.58
N TYR A 269 -2.66 2.90 -13.37
CA TYR A 269 -3.04 4.24 -12.94
C TYR A 269 -4.55 4.40 -12.92
N THR A 270 -5.04 5.23 -12.00
CA THR A 270 -6.46 5.63 -11.90
C THR A 270 -6.53 7.12 -11.63
N ILE A 271 -7.22 7.85 -12.50
CA ILE A 271 -7.54 9.27 -12.31
C ILE A 271 -8.86 9.32 -11.55
N ARG A 272 -8.77 9.75 -10.28
CA ARG A 272 -9.91 9.78 -9.38
C ARG A 272 -10.80 10.99 -9.67
N ASP A 273 -12.11 10.75 -9.75
CA ASP A 273 -13.13 11.80 -9.93
C ASP A 273 -12.77 12.77 -11.06
N LEU A 274 -12.45 12.21 -12.25
CA LEU A 274 -12.11 13.01 -13.43
C LEU A 274 -13.27 13.94 -13.76
N ILE A 275 -13.02 15.26 -13.71
CA ILE A 275 -14.01 16.28 -14.02
C ILE A 275 -14.08 16.45 -15.53
N SER A 276 -15.25 16.12 -16.09
CA SER A 276 -15.58 16.28 -17.49
C SER A 276 -16.94 16.98 -17.60
N ALA A 277 -16.94 18.21 -18.06
CA ALA A 277 -18.15 19.01 -18.29
C ALA A 277 -18.05 19.73 -19.63
N GLY A 278 -19.16 20.31 -20.12
CA GLY A 278 -19.21 20.98 -21.43
C GLY A 278 -18.12 22.01 -21.68
N VAL A 279 -17.68 22.72 -20.64
CA VAL A 279 -16.56 23.68 -20.67
C VAL A 279 -15.19 23.02 -20.49
N TRP A 280 -15.17 21.76 -20.03
CA TRP A 280 -13.96 20.98 -19.80
C TRP A 280 -14.18 19.56 -20.33
N PRO A 281 -13.99 19.33 -21.64
CA PRO A 281 -14.26 18.04 -22.27
C PRO A 281 -13.33 16.95 -21.71
N GLN A 282 -13.74 15.70 -21.91
CA GLN A 282 -12.89 14.56 -21.54
C GLN A 282 -11.50 14.69 -22.17
N PRO A 283 -10.43 14.46 -21.41
CA PRO A 283 -9.07 14.53 -21.92
C PRO A 283 -8.89 13.57 -23.09
N LYS A 284 -8.35 14.06 -24.18
CA LYS A 284 -8.02 13.22 -25.34
C LYS A 284 -6.75 12.43 -25.03
N GLY A 285 -6.69 11.18 -25.47
CA GLY A 285 -5.49 10.35 -25.42
C GLY A 285 -5.24 9.59 -24.12
N ILE A 286 -5.92 9.93 -23.01
CA ILE A 286 -5.77 9.23 -21.72
C ILE A 286 -7.13 8.75 -21.21
N LYS A 287 -7.23 7.47 -20.86
CA LYS A 287 -8.39 6.89 -20.17
C LYS A 287 -8.33 7.23 -18.68
N SER A 288 -9.47 7.23 -18.00
CA SER A 288 -9.53 7.43 -16.54
C SER A 288 -8.79 6.35 -15.74
N ARG A 289 -8.59 5.18 -16.34
CA ARG A 289 -7.80 4.06 -15.80
C ARG A 289 -7.08 3.33 -16.93
N GLY A 290 -5.86 2.86 -16.66
CA GLY A 290 -5.06 2.11 -17.61
C GLY A 290 -3.75 1.63 -17.02
N PHE A 291 -2.88 1.15 -17.90
CA PHE A 291 -1.53 0.69 -17.57
C PHE A 291 -0.49 1.49 -18.35
N ALA A 292 0.66 1.73 -17.73
CA ALA A 292 1.80 2.35 -18.38
C ALA A 292 3.11 1.92 -17.70
N LYS A 293 4.20 1.84 -18.48
CA LYS A 293 5.56 1.58 -17.96
C LYS A 293 6.20 2.85 -17.39
N LYS A 294 5.81 4.01 -17.95
CA LYS A 294 6.37 5.30 -17.57
C LYS A 294 5.25 6.32 -17.50
N ILE A 295 5.14 6.99 -16.37
CA ILE A 295 4.11 8.00 -16.10
C ILE A 295 4.80 9.27 -15.65
N GLU A 296 4.63 10.34 -16.39
CA GLU A 296 5.06 11.67 -16.00
C GLU A 296 3.86 12.49 -15.60
N ILE A 297 3.92 13.10 -14.43
CA ILE A 297 2.87 13.97 -13.88
C ILE A 297 3.50 15.32 -13.55
N LYS A 298 2.98 16.39 -14.14
CA LYS A 298 3.33 17.76 -13.78
C LYS A 298 2.19 18.38 -12.99
N SER A 299 2.53 19.00 -11.88
CA SER A 299 1.59 19.74 -11.05
C SER A 299 1.34 21.13 -11.61
N ASN A 300 0.08 21.54 -11.60
CA ASN A 300 -0.38 22.92 -11.72
C ASN A 300 -1.25 23.27 -10.50
N CYS A 301 -0.98 22.64 -9.35
CA CYS A 301 -1.69 22.78 -8.09
C CYS A 301 -1.02 23.81 -7.20
N PHE A 302 -1.81 24.50 -6.36
CA PHE A 302 -1.27 25.48 -5.41
C PHE A 302 -0.68 24.81 -4.16
N ASP A 303 -1.32 23.74 -3.66
CA ASP A 303 -0.98 23.07 -2.41
C ASP A 303 -1.26 21.57 -2.53
N ALA A 304 -0.38 20.88 -3.25
CA ALA A 304 -0.47 19.45 -3.50
C ALA A 304 0.68 18.68 -2.88
N CYS A 305 0.44 17.42 -2.61
CA CYS A 305 1.45 16.47 -2.16
C CYS A 305 1.50 15.25 -3.08
N LEU A 306 2.70 14.74 -3.30
CA LEU A 306 2.96 13.39 -3.77
C LEU A 306 3.15 12.53 -2.53
N VAL A 307 2.28 11.54 -2.34
CA VAL A 307 2.31 10.66 -1.17
C VAL A 307 2.64 9.24 -1.62
N VAL A 308 3.68 8.68 -1.01
CA VAL A 308 4.12 7.31 -1.24
C VAL A 308 3.66 6.44 -0.07
N ASP A 309 2.88 5.40 -0.36
CA ASP A 309 2.39 4.39 0.60
C ASP A 309 1.71 4.95 1.86
N GLY A 310 1.13 6.15 1.75
CA GLY A 310 0.44 6.81 2.85
C GLY A 310 1.35 7.27 4.01
N GLY A 311 2.66 7.07 3.90
CA GLY A 311 3.63 7.35 4.95
C GLY A 311 4.62 8.47 4.64
N VAL A 312 5.01 8.62 3.39
CA VAL A 312 5.98 9.63 2.94
C VAL A 312 5.28 10.62 2.02
N SER A 313 5.42 11.91 2.27
CA SER A 313 4.83 12.96 1.44
C SER A 313 5.88 13.98 0.99
N PHE A 314 5.75 14.41 -0.27
CA PHE A 314 6.59 15.43 -0.87
C PHE A 314 5.71 16.58 -1.35
N CYS A 315 6.17 17.83 -1.19
CA CYS A 315 5.48 18.97 -1.81
C CYS A 315 5.42 18.79 -3.33
N PHE A 316 4.22 18.91 -3.89
CA PHE A 316 3.96 18.71 -5.31
C PHE A 316 3.19 19.89 -5.91
N ASN A 317 3.67 21.09 -5.66
CA ASN A 317 3.06 22.35 -6.08
C ASN A 317 3.34 22.67 -7.56
N ASP A 318 2.78 23.78 -8.03
CA ASP A 318 2.88 24.23 -9.42
C ASP A 318 4.31 24.18 -9.98
N GLY A 319 4.45 23.61 -11.15
CA GLY A 319 5.71 23.41 -11.84
C GLY A 319 6.51 22.17 -11.43
N THR A 320 6.13 21.47 -10.35
CA THR A 320 6.79 20.22 -9.93
C THR A 320 6.44 19.09 -10.90
N ILE A 321 7.42 18.26 -11.21
CA ILE A 321 7.27 17.11 -12.11
C ILE A 321 7.65 15.85 -11.35
N ALA A 322 6.77 14.86 -11.36
CA ALA A 322 7.04 13.50 -10.93
C ALA A 322 7.18 12.59 -12.16
N LEU A 323 8.22 11.77 -12.15
CA LEU A 323 8.43 10.70 -13.10
C LEU A 323 8.36 9.38 -12.35
N LEU A 324 7.39 8.54 -12.73
CA LEU A 324 7.17 7.21 -12.17
C LEU A 324 7.50 6.19 -13.25
N GLU A 325 8.40 5.28 -12.95
CA GLU A 325 8.78 4.17 -13.81
C GLU A 325 9.24 2.98 -12.97
N VAL A 326 9.09 1.78 -13.52
CA VAL A 326 9.54 0.54 -12.88
C VAL A 326 10.92 0.20 -13.42
N LEU A 327 11.94 0.15 -12.55
CA LEU A 327 13.32 -0.23 -12.92
C LEU A 327 13.72 -1.51 -12.15
N PRO A 328 14.32 -2.50 -12.83
CA PRO A 328 14.76 -3.75 -12.20
C PRO A 328 15.75 -3.57 -11.06
N GLU A 329 16.60 -2.57 -11.13
CA GLU A 329 17.64 -2.27 -10.14
C GLU A 329 17.09 -1.79 -8.79
N ASP A 330 15.86 -1.27 -8.78
CA ASP A 330 15.22 -0.77 -7.56
C ASP A 330 14.20 -1.77 -6.99
N ALA A 331 14.26 -3.05 -7.44
CA ALA A 331 13.35 -4.09 -6.96
C ALA A 331 13.55 -4.38 -5.47
N LEU A 332 12.46 -4.41 -4.69
CA LEU A 332 12.51 -4.95 -3.35
C LEU A 332 12.63 -6.48 -3.42
N ARG A 333 13.56 -7.04 -2.69
CA ARG A 333 13.69 -8.49 -2.58
C ARG A 333 12.60 -9.04 -1.65
N THR A 334 11.68 -9.82 -2.22
CA THR A 334 10.64 -10.50 -1.44
C THR A 334 10.69 -12.00 -1.72
N VAL A 335 10.17 -12.81 -0.80
CA VAL A 335 10.05 -14.25 -1.00
C VAL A 335 8.57 -14.63 -1.12
N VAL A 336 8.25 -15.47 -2.09
CA VAL A 336 6.89 -15.95 -2.36
C VAL A 336 6.90 -17.47 -2.33
N PHE A 337 6.09 -18.07 -1.43
CA PHE A 337 5.82 -19.49 -1.52
C PHE A 337 4.82 -19.75 -2.65
N LYS A 338 5.20 -20.61 -3.61
CA LYS A 338 4.24 -21.20 -4.54
C LYS A 338 3.64 -22.42 -3.83
N ASP A 339 2.32 -22.45 -3.70
CA ASP A 339 1.57 -23.64 -3.27
C ASP A 339 1.61 -24.68 -4.37
#